data_efcabb41e1278038760406e2528b9837
#
_entry.id   efcabb41e1278038760406e2528b9837
#
_cell.length_a   1.000
_cell.length_b   1.000
_cell.length_c   1.000
_cell.angle_alpha   90.00
_cell.angle_beta   90.00
_cell.angle_gamma   90.00
#
_symmetry.space_group_name_H-M   'P 1'
#
loop_
_entity.id
_entity.type
_entity.pdbx_description
1 polymer ?
#
loop_
_entity_poly.entity_id
_entity_poly.type
_entity_poly.pdbx_seq_one_letter_code
_entity_poly.pdbx_strand_id
1 'polypeptide(L)'
;MLICTFSCAYFNTFYNAEQYFKKAEKVRLEKAGESIPVSAIDDYSKVIEKSKIVIDEFPESNYRKDAILLIGKSHFYRQEFRLAEATFQQFDDEFGTEFPFKSSFWKAMVKWRQGKSQAALEDLNELLDNNLISDNQSKIYLSIAEIQLELNADTSALHNLLKGAELTTDTEQRGQIYYRIALLAFDKEDYDLALQANTNLIRYTTSKKRIEEARLQIVRIHRMLGNWDIVMSEIKTILIDDRFKRIHGSLELELVQLYQMKGENTLAKNRLETIITEYPRTETSAEAYYMLGEIAINENWDLDDAEKQYSQVTREFRKSEYTPTANLRVKQIKSYNDSKSSIIELRKEVLTKINNDTTNLDSTFDVNSDMIDSHINYESLAKHYYNLAELEAFHFNQSKEAISNFLIIVDSLPRTSQYSKSLFTSSYIANQQGDTTLAVLLRDSLLNQFPRSEYAEFLRMRYNMPDLDGSSNQLFREGEIVWHDNPIDALGIFRTILQQDRESDVSARSAMYLAVKYDRFFSIADSAFFYYQWLQKFKPESEQALITANRFNELKNTISILKEVDSLKASQVIDTSSLINNTATNDSITKEVDN
;
A
#
# COMPACT_ATOMS: atom_id res chain seq x y z
N MET A 1 64.88 18.78 -23.68
CA MET A 1 63.54 18.91 -24.27
C MET A 1 62.64 17.70 -24.01
N LEU A 2 62.96 16.82 -23.02
CA LEU A 2 62.15 15.62 -22.67
C LEU A 2 61.26 15.78 -21.43
N ILE A 3 61.44 16.87 -20.65
CA ILE A 3 60.69 17.06 -19.38
C ILE A 3 59.26 17.58 -19.59
N CYS A 4 58.98 18.30 -20.68
CA CYS A 4 57.64 18.85 -20.96
C CYS A 4 56.61 17.80 -21.44
N THR A 5 57.03 16.67 -21.96
CA THR A 5 56.10 15.63 -22.49
C THR A 5 55.48 14.79 -21.36
N PHE A 6 56.23 14.54 -20.28
CA PHE A 6 55.71 13.81 -19.12
C PHE A 6 54.69 14.62 -18.32
N SER A 7 54.88 15.95 -18.20
CA SER A 7 53.95 16.84 -17.50
C SER A 7 52.54 16.89 -18.16
N CYS A 8 52.45 16.74 -19.48
CA CYS A 8 51.18 16.70 -20.19
C CYS A 8 50.43 15.35 -20.09
N ALA A 9 51.15 14.24 -19.97
CA ALA A 9 50.57 12.91 -19.96
C ALA A 9 49.76 12.63 -18.68
N TYR A 10 50.33 12.87 -17.50
CA TYR A 10 49.62 12.63 -16.23
C TYR A 10 48.51 13.67 -15.99
N PHE A 11 48.69 14.92 -16.43
CA PHE A 11 47.61 15.91 -16.41
C PHE A 11 46.42 15.45 -17.25
N ASN A 12 46.67 14.98 -18.48
CA ASN A 12 45.60 14.49 -19.35
C ASN A 12 44.89 13.26 -18.76
N THR A 13 45.65 12.33 -18.13
CA THR A 13 45.09 11.12 -17.51
C THR A 13 44.20 11.48 -16.31
N PHE A 14 44.66 12.37 -15.42
CA PHE A 14 43.88 12.83 -14.30
C PHE A 14 42.65 13.65 -14.73
N TYR A 15 42.83 14.56 -15.70
CA TYR A 15 41.75 15.32 -16.29
C TYR A 15 40.63 14.39 -16.83
N ASN A 16 40.99 13.34 -17.54
CA ASN A 16 40.03 12.35 -18.03
C ASN A 16 39.31 11.65 -16.87
N ALA A 17 39.97 11.30 -15.78
CA ALA A 17 39.36 10.75 -14.59
C ALA A 17 38.29 11.72 -14.01
N GLU A 18 38.63 13.00 -13.89
CA GLU A 18 37.68 14.03 -13.45
C GLU A 18 36.46 14.17 -14.40
N GLN A 19 36.69 14.12 -15.71
CA GLN A 19 35.57 14.23 -16.66
C GLN A 19 34.62 13.04 -16.54
N TYR A 20 35.15 11.81 -16.41
CA TYR A 20 34.31 10.62 -16.16
C TYR A 20 33.56 10.76 -14.83
N PHE A 21 34.20 11.26 -13.77
CA PHE A 21 33.56 11.48 -12.49
C PHE A 21 32.43 12.51 -12.60
N LYS A 22 32.66 13.66 -13.22
CA LYS A 22 31.63 14.72 -13.45
C LYS A 22 30.45 14.17 -14.26
N LYS A 23 30.73 13.35 -15.27
CA LYS A 23 29.68 12.73 -16.08
C LYS A 23 28.84 11.74 -15.26
N ALA A 24 29.48 10.87 -14.47
CA ALA A 24 28.82 9.92 -13.61
C ALA A 24 27.95 10.63 -12.56
N GLU A 25 28.47 11.68 -11.91
CA GLU A 25 27.73 12.51 -10.95
C GLU A 25 26.50 13.18 -11.59
N LYS A 26 26.64 13.71 -12.79
CA LYS A 26 25.51 14.32 -13.51
C LYS A 26 24.38 13.30 -13.72
N VAL A 27 24.71 12.11 -14.23
CA VAL A 27 23.73 11.04 -14.48
C VAL A 27 23.09 10.55 -13.17
N ARG A 28 23.88 10.42 -12.10
CA ARG A 28 23.40 10.02 -10.77
C ARG A 28 22.44 11.06 -10.18
N LEU A 29 22.78 12.35 -10.29
CA LEU A 29 21.95 13.44 -9.76
C LEU A 29 20.66 13.67 -10.54
N GLU A 30 20.68 13.44 -11.87
CA GLU A 30 19.47 13.48 -12.71
C GLU A 30 18.44 12.42 -12.30
N LYS A 31 18.90 11.32 -11.70
CA LYS A 31 18.07 10.22 -11.19
C LYS A 31 18.15 10.07 -9.67
N ALA A 32 18.25 11.18 -8.97
CA ALA A 32 18.29 11.16 -7.50
C ALA A 32 16.98 10.56 -6.94
N GLY A 33 17.12 9.60 -6.02
CA GLY A 33 16.00 8.83 -5.46
C GLY A 33 15.79 7.46 -6.09
N GLU A 34 16.42 7.18 -7.24
CA GLU A 34 16.42 5.85 -7.88
C GLU A 34 17.76 5.12 -7.62
N SER A 35 17.84 3.84 -8.03
CA SER A 35 19.10 3.10 -8.06
C SER A 35 20.10 3.79 -9.01
N ILE A 36 21.39 3.77 -8.64
CA ILE A 36 22.43 4.39 -9.47
C ILE A 36 22.45 3.74 -10.87
N PRO A 37 22.32 4.52 -11.95
CA PRO A 37 22.27 3.98 -13.30
C PRO A 37 23.55 3.23 -13.69
N VAL A 38 23.41 2.15 -14.43
CA VAL A 38 24.56 1.33 -14.92
C VAL A 38 25.60 2.19 -15.64
N SER A 39 25.15 3.14 -16.47
CA SER A 39 26.07 4.06 -17.16
C SER A 39 26.92 4.92 -16.23
N ALA A 40 26.39 5.31 -15.07
CA ALA A 40 27.17 6.01 -14.05
C ALA A 40 28.16 5.05 -13.37
N ILE A 41 27.75 3.82 -13.08
CA ILE A 41 28.64 2.77 -12.52
C ILE A 41 29.82 2.50 -13.46
N ASP A 42 29.58 2.41 -14.77
CA ASP A 42 30.62 2.22 -15.77
C ASP A 42 31.59 3.42 -15.83
N ASP A 43 31.06 4.64 -15.77
CA ASP A 43 31.91 5.83 -15.77
C ASP A 43 32.74 5.92 -14.46
N TYR A 44 32.19 5.55 -13.28
CA TYR A 44 32.98 5.41 -12.05
C TYR A 44 34.07 4.35 -12.15
N SER A 45 33.85 3.26 -12.91
CA SER A 45 34.89 2.26 -13.18
C SER A 45 36.06 2.85 -13.96
N LYS A 46 35.77 3.68 -14.97
CA LYS A 46 36.81 4.40 -15.74
C LYS A 46 37.55 5.41 -14.89
N VAL A 47 36.86 6.07 -13.94
CA VAL A 47 37.53 6.93 -12.96
C VAL A 47 38.58 6.16 -12.19
N ILE A 48 38.21 4.99 -11.64
CA ILE A 48 39.12 4.12 -10.89
C ILE A 48 40.33 3.73 -11.72
N GLU A 49 40.07 3.26 -12.98
CA GLU A 49 41.15 2.87 -13.90
C GLU A 49 42.14 4.02 -14.18
N LYS A 50 41.62 5.18 -14.58
CA LYS A 50 42.49 6.33 -14.92
C LYS A 50 43.21 6.92 -13.70
N SER A 51 42.54 6.94 -12.54
CA SER A 51 43.15 7.41 -11.30
C SER A 51 44.23 6.46 -10.81
N LYS A 52 44.10 5.13 -10.98
CA LYS A 52 45.16 4.15 -10.69
C LYS A 52 46.41 4.38 -11.53
N ILE A 53 46.27 4.66 -12.83
CA ILE A 53 47.39 5.00 -13.70
C ILE A 53 48.16 6.21 -13.14
N VAL A 54 47.43 7.23 -12.62
CA VAL A 54 48.11 8.41 -12.00
C VAL A 54 48.89 8.02 -10.76
N ILE A 55 48.39 7.10 -9.94
CA ILE A 55 49.03 6.66 -8.70
C ILE A 55 50.26 5.78 -8.99
N ASP A 56 50.14 4.86 -9.95
CA ASP A 56 51.12 3.82 -10.22
C ASP A 56 52.28 4.35 -11.11
N GLU A 57 51.96 5.12 -12.15
CA GLU A 57 52.96 5.59 -13.12
C GLU A 57 53.52 6.97 -12.75
N PHE A 58 52.81 7.76 -11.93
CA PHE A 58 53.23 9.11 -11.57
C PHE A 58 53.16 9.36 -10.04
N PRO A 59 53.88 8.59 -9.20
CA PRO A 59 53.74 8.64 -7.73
C PRO A 59 54.06 9.99 -7.12
N GLU A 60 54.92 10.78 -7.75
CA GLU A 60 55.34 12.12 -7.29
C GLU A 60 54.42 13.23 -7.82
N SER A 61 53.32 12.88 -8.49
CA SER A 61 52.38 13.86 -9.05
C SER A 61 51.61 14.59 -7.96
N ASN A 62 51.43 15.89 -8.10
CA ASN A 62 50.57 16.71 -7.25
C ASN A 62 49.10 16.24 -7.30
N TYR A 63 48.69 15.47 -8.32
CA TYR A 63 47.34 14.92 -8.46
C TYR A 63 47.16 13.56 -7.77
N ARG A 64 48.20 12.97 -7.18
CA ARG A 64 48.14 11.68 -6.48
C ARG A 64 47.06 11.67 -5.39
N LYS A 65 47.03 12.69 -4.54
CA LYS A 65 46.03 12.85 -3.46
C LYS A 65 44.61 12.92 -3.99
N ASP A 66 44.38 13.68 -5.06
CA ASP A 66 43.05 13.84 -5.63
C ASP A 66 42.64 12.58 -6.42
N ALA A 67 43.61 11.85 -7.01
CA ALA A 67 43.34 10.55 -7.63
C ALA A 67 42.91 9.49 -6.61
N ILE A 68 43.56 9.39 -5.44
CA ILE A 68 43.14 8.48 -4.35
C ILE A 68 41.70 8.83 -3.89
N LEU A 69 41.41 10.10 -3.68
CA LEU A 69 40.04 10.54 -3.30
C LEU A 69 39.00 10.22 -4.35
N LEU A 70 39.30 10.36 -5.64
CA LEU A 70 38.38 9.99 -6.72
C LEU A 70 38.13 8.50 -6.76
N ILE A 71 39.14 7.65 -6.51
CA ILE A 71 38.99 6.20 -6.38
C ILE A 71 38.04 5.88 -5.23
N GLY A 72 38.29 6.42 -4.03
CA GLY A 72 37.47 6.19 -2.85
C GLY A 72 36.00 6.58 -3.06
N LYS A 73 35.76 7.78 -3.63
CA LYS A 73 34.42 8.24 -3.97
C LYS A 73 33.74 7.34 -5.02
N SER A 74 34.49 6.89 -6.03
CA SER A 74 33.97 6.01 -7.08
C SER A 74 33.60 4.64 -6.51
N HIS A 75 34.41 4.06 -5.64
CA HIS A 75 34.06 2.83 -4.91
C HIS A 75 32.81 3.04 -4.03
N PHE A 76 32.68 4.19 -3.35
CA PHE A 76 31.51 4.51 -2.55
C PHE A 76 30.22 4.52 -3.39
N TYR A 77 30.20 5.21 -4.52
CA TYR A 77 29.03 5.26 -5.40
C TYR A 77 28.73 3.94 -6.13
N ARG A 78 29.75 3.08 -6.31
CA ARG A 78 29.59 1.70 -6.78
C ARG A 78 29.12 0.75 -5.69
N GLN A 79 28.91 1.25 -4.46
CA GLN A 79 28.51 0.47 -3.27
C GLN A 79 29.59 -0.56 -2.83
N GLU A 80 30.81 -0.36 -3.24
CA GLU A 80 31.98 -1.18 -2.87
C GLU A 80 32.60 -0.63 -1.58
N PHE A 81 31.82 -0.62 -0.49
CA PHE A 81 32.13 0.12 0.74
C PHE A 81 33.43 -0.30 1.41
N ARG A 82 33.81 -1.58 1.35
CA ARG A 82 35.09 -2.05 1.89
C ARG A 82 36.28 -1.47 1.12
N LEU A 83 36.17 -1.40 -0.22
CA LEU A 83 37.22 -0.80 -1.06
C LEU A 83 37.28 0.73 -0.86
N ALA A 84 36.14 1.37 -0.72
CA ALA A 84 36.07 2.79 -0.40
C ALA A 84 36.77 3.10 0.94
N GLU A 85 36.46 2.34 1.99
CA GLU A 85 37.03 2.48 3.32
C GLU A 85 38.59 2.30 3.28
N ALA A 86 39.06 1.23 2.64
CA ALA A 86 40.51 0.98 2.48
C ALA A 86 41.20 2.12 1.71
N THR A 87 40.55 2.66 0.66
CA THR A 87 41.12 3.77 -0.12
C THR A 87 41.14 5.07 0.68
N PHE A 88 40.14 5.35 1.50
CA PHE A 88 40.16 6.53 2.38
C PHE A 88 41.14 6.36 3.54
N GLN A 89 41.39 5.13 4.01
CA GLN A 89 42.43 4.86 4.95
C GLN A 89 43.83 5.08 4.32
N GLN A 90 44.08 4.62 3.10
CA GLN A 90 45.30 4.93 2.35
C GLN A 90 45.50 6.44 2.22
N PHE A 91 44.44 7.21 1.96
CA PHE A 91 44.53 8.67 1.91
C PHE A 91 44.96 9.27 3.26
N ASP A 92 44.43 8.77 4.38
CA ASP A 92 44.80 9.22 5.72
C ASP A 92 46.27 8.91 6.04
N ASP A 93 46.72 7.72 5.68
CA ASP A 93 48.11 7.29 5.95
C ASP A 93 49.12 8.14 5.16
N GLU A 94 48.74 8.59 3.94
CA GLU A 94 49.64 9.39 3.10
C GLU A 94 49.47 10.91 3.29
N PHE A 95 48.24 11.40 3.53
CA PHE A 95 47.88 12.83 3.47
C PHE A 95 47.01 13.31 4.64
N GLY A 96 46.65 12.46 5.59
CA GLY A 96 45.66 12.76 6.63
C GLY A 96 46.05 13.95 7.53
N THR A 97 47.33 14.17 7.79
CA THR A 97 47.81 15.32 8.57
C THR A 97 47.59 16.65 7.86
N GLU A 98 47.63 16.67 6.54
CA GLU A 98 47.44 17.89 5.72
C GLU A 98 45.96 18.17 5.40
N PHE A 99 45.15 17.10 5.22
CA PHE A 99 43.75 17.20 4.77
C PHE A 99 42.80 16.33 5.61
N PRO A 100 42.73 16.51 6.93
CA PRO A 100 41.98 15.59 7.81
C PRO A 100 40.47 15.51 7.51
N PHE A 101 39.87 16.58 7.00
CA PHE A 101 38.44 16.60 6.68
C PHE A 101 38.06 15.71 5.49
N LYS A 102 38.93 15.64 4.45
CA LYS A 102 38.54 15.03 3.16
C LYS A 102 38.23 13.55 3.27
N SER A 103 39.03 12.78 3.98
CA SER A 103 38.85 11.35 4.19
C SER A 103 37.83 11.03 5.30
N SER A 104 37.94 11.74 6.45
CA SER A 104 37.09 11.53 7.62
C SER A 104 35.61 11.70 7.27
N PHE A 105 35.26 12.72 6.48
CA PHE A 105 33.90 12.89 5.98
C PHE A 105 33.41 11.65 5.20
N TRP A 106 34.20 11.16 4.25
CA TRP A 106 33.82 10.01 3.43
C TRP A 106 33.80 8.69 4.21
N LYS A 107 34.66 8.53 5.22
CA LYS A 107 34.62 7.38 6.14
C LYS A 107 33.32 7.36 6.95
N ALA A 108 32.88 8.51 7.44
CA ALA A 108 31.56 8.63 8.08
C ALA A 108 30.40 8.25 7.11
N MET A 109 30.48 8.71 5.85
CA MET A 109 29.51 8.35 4.82
C MET A 109 29.50 6.85 4.50
N VAL A 110 30.69 6.20 4.52
CA VAL A 110 30.81 4.74 4.37
C VAL A 110 30.14 4.01 5.53
N LYS A 111 30.40 4.43 6.78
CA LYS A 111 29.76 3.87 7.99
C LYS A 111 28.24 3.94 7.87
N TRP A 112 27.70 5.09 7.46
CA TRP A 112 26.27 5.25 7.24
C TRP A 112 25.72 4.23 6.23
N ARG A 113 26.35 4.12 5.06
CA ARG A 113 25.90 3.17 4.01
C ARG A 113 26.11 1.69 4.37
N GLN A 114 26.94 1.41 5.38
CA GLN A 114 27.06 0.08 6.01
C GLN A 114 26.00 -0.19 7.09
N GLY A 115 25.03 0.72 7.31
CA GLY A 115 23.99 0.63 8.33
C GLY A 115 24.41 1.06 9.74
N LYS A 116 25.61 1.65 9.90
CA LYS A 116 26.14 2.15 11.18
C LYS A 116 25.79 3.64 11.36
N SER A 117 24.49 3.97 11.27
CA SER A 117 23.99 5.36 11.23
C SER A 117 24.40 6.17 12.46
N GLN A 118 24.34 5.58 13.67
CA GLN A 118 24.71 6.26 14.90
C GLN A 118 26.21 6.63 14.94
N ALA A 119 27.09 5.70 14.58
CA ALA A 119 28.52 5.95 14.51
C ALA A 119 28.89 6.98 13.42
N ALA A 120 28.12 7.00 12.31
CA ALA A 120 28.30 8.03 11.29
C ALA A 120 27.90 9.42 11.79
N LEU A 121 26.81 9.52 12.57
CA LEU A 121 26.36 10.78 13.19
C LEU A 121 27.41 11.30 14.21
N GLU A 122 27.99 10.41 15.01
CA GLU A 122 29.07 10.76 15.96
C GLU A 122 30.29 11.32 15.25
N ASP A 123 30.80 10.61 14.21
CA ASP A 123 31.93 11.08 13.40
C ASP A 123 31.63 12.43 12.72
N LEU A 124 30.43 12.61 12.16
CA LEU A 124 30.05 13.86 11.48
C LEU A 124 29.94 15.03 12.46
N ASN A 125 29.41 14.80 13.67
CA ASN A 125 29.35 15.83 14.70
C ASN A 125 30.75 16.21 15.22
N GLU A 126 31.64 15.24 15.41
CA GLU A 126 33.05 15.51 15.77
C GLU A 126 33.75 16.38 14.71
N LEU A 127 33.45 16.16 13.43
CA LEU A 127 33.99 16.98 12.35
C LEU A 127 33.51 18.44 12.40
N LEU A 128 32.30 18.73 12.92
CA LEU A 128 31.77 20.10 13.05
C LEU A 128 32.56 20.92 14.10
N ASP A 129 33.13 20.28 15.11
CA ASP A 129 33.92 20.95 16.17
C ASP A 129 35.26 21.47 15.67
N ASN A 130 35.69 21.02 14.49
CA ASN A 130 36.90 21.51 13.85
C ASN A 130 36.60 22.78 13.04
N ASN A 131 37.46 23.80 13.12
CA ASN A 131 37.32 25.09 12.40
C ASN A 131 37.30 24.91 10.87
N LEU A 132 36.19 24.42 10.33
CA LEU A 132 35.97 24.17 8.92
C LEU A 132 35.44 25.41 8.19
N ILE A 133 35.72 25.51 6.90
CA ILE A 133 35.07 26.49 6.02
C ILE A 133 33.57 26.21 5.92
N SER A 134 32.76 27.25 5.73
CA SER A 134 31.30 27.20 5.74
C SER A 134 30.72 26.14 4.81
N ASP A 135 31.26 25.96 3.61
CA ASP A 135 30.76 24.96 2.64
C ASP A 135 30.99 23.52 3.12
N ASN A 136 32.08 23.23 3.84
CA ASN A 136 32.33 21.93 4.45
C ASN A 136 31.36 21.66 5.60
N GLN A 137 31.10 22.66 6.45
CA GLN A 137 30.08 22.58 7.50
C GLN A 137 28.69 22.34 6.90
N SER A 138 28.33 23.08 5.84
CA SER A 138 27.07 22.86 5.11
C SER A 138 26.93 21.40 4.66
N LYS A 139 27.96 20.81 4.05
CA LYS A 139 27.96 19.40 3.64
C LYS A 139 27.69 18.45 4.78
N ILE A 140 28.35 18.68 5.95
CA ILE A 140 28.14 17.84 7.13
C ILE A 140 26.72 17.95 7.61
N TYR A 141 26.17 19.15 7.79
CA TYR A 141 24.78 19.36 8.22
C TYR A 141 23.77 18.67 7.28
N LEU A 142 24.00 18.75 5.97
CA LEU A 142 23.15 18.06 5.00
C LEU A 142 23.22 16.54 5.13
N SER A 143 24.43 15.99 5.36
CA SER A 143 24.61 14.55 5.54
C SER A 143 23.97 14.07 6.85
N ILE A 144 24.11 14.82 7.94
CA ILE A 144 23.43 14.56 9.22
C ILE A 144 21.91 14.57 9.01
N ALA A 145 21.38 15.57 8.30
CA ALA A 145 19.96 15.65 8.02
C ALA A 145 19.44 14.45 7.22
N GLU A 146 20.21 13.97 6.22
CA GLU A 146 19.82 12.78 5.46
C GLU A 146 19.78 11.51 6.32
N ILE A 147 20.77 11.32 7.18
CA ILE A 147 20.77 10.19 8.13
C ILE A 147 19.57 10.28 9.08
N GLN A 148 19.26 11.49 9.59
CA GLN A 148 18.15 11.71 10.51
C GLN A 148 16.78 11.46 9.84
N LEU A 149 16.62 11.82 8.56
CA LEU A 149 15.40 11.50 7.80
C LEU A 149 15.22 9.99 7.63
N GLU A 150 16.29 9.23 7.35
CA GLU A 150 16.24 7.76 7.32
C GLU A 150 15.86 7.16 8.68
N LEU A 151 16.21 7.82 9.78
CA LEU A 151 15.87 7.44 11.15
C LEU A 151 14.51 7.99 11.63
N ASN A 152 13.74 8.63 10.75
CA ASN A 152 12.47 9.30 11.06
C ASN A 152 12.59 10.40 12.14
N ALA A 153 13.76 11.03 12.27
CA ALA A 153 14.02 12.15 13.19
C ALA A 153 13.82 13.51 12.48
N ASP A 154 12.64 13.73 11.92
CA ASP A 154 12.32 14.83 11.01
C ASP A 154 12.62 16.23 11.58
N THR A 155 12.29 16.45 12.86
CA THR A 155 12.53 17.75 13.52
C THR A 155 14.03 18.09 13.59
N SER A 156 14.86 17.11 13.93
CA SER A 156 16.32 17.28 13.97
C SER A 156 16.90 17.46 12.55
N ALA A 157 16.37 16.70 11.59
CA ALA A 157 16.74 16.83 10.18
C ALA A 157 16.43 18.23 9.64
N LEU A 158 15.25 18.75 9.96
CA LEU A 158 14.83 20.10 9.56
C LEU A 158 15.77 21.18 10.10
N HIS A 159 16.17 21.08 11.39
CA HIS A 159 17.14 21.99 11.99
C HIS A 159 18.49 21.95 11.24
N ASN A 160 18.98 20.75 10.91
CA ASN A 160 20.26 20.61 10.20
C ASN A 160 20.16 21.06 8.74
N LEU A 161 19.02 20.88 8.06
CA LEU A 161 18.79 21.46 6.74
C LEU A 161 18.84 22.98 6.76
N LEU A 162 18.23 23.63 7.76
CA LEU A 162 18.30 25.09 7.92
C LEU A 162 19.73 25.57 8.10
N LYS A 163 20.52 24.91 8.97
CA LYS A 163 21.95 25.22 9.14
C LYS A 163 22.74 25.02 7.85
N GLY A 164 22.48 23.95 7.12
CA GLY A 164 23.09 23.70 5.82
C GLY A 164 22.78 24.80 4.79
N ALA A 165 21.54 25.28 4.76
CA ALA A 165 21.10 26.37 3.86
C ALA A 165 21.76 27.72 4.20
N GLU A 166 21.95 28.02 5.48
CA GLU A 166 22.62 29.24 5.94
C GLU A 166 24.09 29.28 5.52
N LEU A 167 24.78 28.15 5.63
CA LEU A 167 26.23 28.05 5.49
C LEU A 167 26.73 27.86 4.06
N THR A 168 25.93 27.24 3.16
CA THR A 168 26.38 27.05 1.78
C THR A 168 26.56 28.35 1.01
N THR A 169 27.66 28.46 0.26
CA THR A 169 27.91 29.58 -0.67
C THR A 169 27.34 29.31 -2.04
N ASP A 170 27.03 28.05 -2.37
CA ASP A 170 26.40 27.67 -3.64
C ASP A 170 24.90 28.03 -3.64
N THR A 171 24.53 28.97 -4.47
CA THR A 171 23.17 29.51 -4.59
C THR A 171 22.16 28.42 -5.03
N GLU A 172 22.52 27.59 -6.01
CA GLU A 172 21.61 26.54 -6.50
C GLU A 172 21.46 25.42 -5.45
N GLN A 173 22.54 25.04 -4.77
CA GLN A 173 22.49 24.10 -3.64
C GLN A 173 21.57 24.66 -2.53
N ARG A 174 21.68 25.94 -2.21
CA ARG A 174 20.79 26.60 -1.24
C ARG A 174 19.32 26.49 -1.65
N GLY A 175 19.02 26.71 -2.93
CA GLY A 175 17.68 26.51 -3.47
C GLY A 175 17.19 25.07 -3.31
N GLN A 176 18.05 24.07 -3.56
CA GLN A 176 17.71 22.65 -3.37
C GLN A 176 17.41 22.30 -1.92
N ILE A 177 18.16 22.88 -0.97
CA ILE A 177 17.91 22.69 0.46
C ILE A 177 16.56 23.28 0.85
N TYR A 178 16.26 24.52 0.44
CA TYR A 178 14.96 25.13 0.72
C TYR A 178 13.80 24.36 0.11
N TYR A 179 13.97 23.73 -1.05
CA TYR A 179 12.97 22.82 -1.62
C TYR A 179 12.66 21.65 -0.66
N ARG A 180 13.70 21.03 -0.10
CA ARG A 180 13.53 19.92 0.88
C ARG A 180 12.88 20.41 2.18
N ILE A 181 13.29 21.58 2.68
CA ILE A 181 12.69 22.19 3.87
C ILE A 181 11.20 22.48 3.63
N ALA A 182 10.85 23.02 2.46
CA ALA A 182 9.47 23.35 2.12
C ALA A 182 8.56 22.09 2.11
N LEU A 183 9.05 21.00 1.52
CA LEU A 183 8.31 19.72 1.52
C LEU A 183 8.13 19.16 2.93
N LEU A 184 9.20 19.10 3.70
CA LEU A 184 9.18 18.54 5.05
C LEU A 184 8.32 19.38 6.01
N ALA A 185 8.45 20.70 5.95
CA ALA A 185 7.64 21.61 6.75
C ALA A 185 6.15 21.52 6.39
N PHE A 186 5.84 21.38 5.10
CA PHE A 186 4.45 21.19 4.67
C PHE A 186 3.86 19.87 5.17
N ASP A 187 4.62 18.77 5.10
CA ASP A 187 4.20 17.45 5.61
C ASP A 187 3.95 17.46 7.14
N LYS A 188 4.69 18.30 7.86
CA LYS A 188 4.51 18.52 9.31
C LYS A 188 3.48 19.60 9.66
N GLU A 189 2.79 20.12 8.66
CA GLU A 189 1.80 21.21 8.84
C GLU A 189 2.39 22.50 9.42
N ASP A 190 3.73 22.66 9.40
CA ASP A 190 4.40 23.92 9.74
C ASP A 190 4.35 24.87 8.54
N TYR A 191 3.16 25.46 8.36
CA TYR A 191 2.87 26.28 7.19
C TYR A 191 3.68 27.57 7.14
N ASP A 192 4.04 28.13 8.29
CA ASP A 192 4.87 29.35 8.34
C ASP A 192 6.28 29.08 7.80
N LEU A 193 6.90 28.00 8.27
CA LEU A 193 8.20 27.59 7.76
C LEU A 193 8.13 27.15 6.29
N ALA A 194 7.05 26.46 5.90
CA ALA A 194 6.84 26.06 4.50
C ALA A 194 6.74 27.26 3.56
N LEU A 195 6.01 28.33 3.95
CA LEU A 195 5.93 29.59 3.20
C LEU A 195 7.30 30.27 3.09
N GLN A 196 8.03 30.38 4.21
CA GLN A 196 9.37 30.97 4.23
C GLN A 196 10.33 30.19 3.32
N ALA A 197 10.28 28.86 3.39
CA ALA A 197 11.15 27.98 2.61
C ALA A 197 10.83 28.08 1.10
N ASN A 198 9.55 28.08 0.71
CA ASN A 198 9.15 28.28 -0.69
C ASN A 198 9.57 29.66 -1.23
N THR A 199 9.46 30.71 -0.43
CA THR A 199 9.91 32.06 -0.78
C THR A 199 11.44 32.10 -1.03
N ASN A 200 12.21 31.46 -0.16
CA ASN A 200 13.65 31.34 -0.31
C ASN A 200 14.02 30.44 -1.49
N LEU A 201 13.30 29.35 -1.73
CA LEU A 201 13.48 28.51 -2.91
C LEU A 201 13.37 29.34 -4.18
N ILE A 202 12.31 30.14 -4.33
CA ILE A 202 12.11 31.02 -5.49
C ILE A 202 13.27 32.01 -5.67
N ARG A 203 13.84 32.51 -4.56
CA ARG A 203 14.97 33.45 -4.59
C ARG A 203 16.27 32.82 -5.06
N TYR A 204 16.53 31.56 -4.71
CA TYR A 204 17.84 30.94 -4.88
C TYR A 204 17.92 29.93 -6.02
N THR A 205 16.80 29.34 -6.49
CA THR A 205 16.84 28.37 -7.58
C THR A 205 16.77 29.04 -8.95
N THR A 206 17.48 28.46 -9.91
CA THR A 206 17.35 28.80 -11.34
C THR A 206 16.38 27.87 -12.08
N SER A 207 15.90 26.81 -11.43
CA SER A 207 14.99 25.83 -12.01
C SER A 207 13.58 26.40 -12.14
N LYS A 208 13.16 26.68 -13.38
CA LYS A 208 11.80 27.14 -13.68
C LYS A 208 10.73 26.22 -13.08
N LYS A 209 10.93 24.91 -13.21
CA LYS A 209 10.01 23.90 -12.64
C LYS A 209 9.83 24.07 -11.13
N ARG A 210 10.92 24.23 -10.38
CA ARG A 210 10.85 24.42 -8.93
C ARG A 210 10.22 25.75 -8.53
N ILE A 211 10.45 26.80 -9.30
CA ILE A 211 9.78 28.09 -9.08
C ILE A 211 8.26 27.95 -9.25
N GLU A 212 7.82 27.25 -10.29
CA GLU A 212 6.40 26.99 -10.56
C GLU A 212 5.77 26.16 -9.42
N GLU A 213 6.44 25.09 -8.99
CA GLU A 213 6.01 24.24 -7.87
C GLU A 213 5.91 25.04 -6.55
N ALA A 214 6.91 25.86 -6.25
CA ALA A 214 6.92 26.69 -5.06
C ALA A 214 5.79 27.74 -5.06
N ARG A 215 5.52 28.36 -6.20
CA ARG A 215 4.39 29.30 -6.35
C ARG A 215 3.05 28.63 -6.10
N LEU A 216 2.83 27.46 -6.69
CA LEU A 216 1.62 26.68 -6.48
C LEU A 216 1.47 26.26 -5.01
N GLN A 217 2.58 25.86 -4.38
CA GLN A 217 2.57 25.47 -2.96
C GLN A 217 2.25 26.65 -2.03
N ILE A 218 2.75 27.84 -2.31
CA ILE A 218 2.40 29.06 -1.56
C ILE A 218 0.89 29.33 -1.64
N VAL A 219 0.31 29.23 -2.84
CA VAL A 219 -1.14 29.39 -3.04
C VAL A 219 -1.93 28.35 -2.22
N ARG A 220 -1.52 27.10 -2.26
CA ARG A 220 -2.14 26.00 -1.48
C ARG A 220 -2.10 26.26 0.01
N ILE A 221 -0.94 26.66 0.54
CA ILE A 221 -0.79 26.95 1.96
C ILE A 221 -1.69 28.09 2.37
N HIS A 222 -1.71 29.19 1.63
CA HIS A 222 -2.59 30.33 1.93
C HIS A 222 -4.06 29.96 1.86
N ARG A 223 -4.47 29.06 0.94
CA ARG A 223 -5.84 28.53 0.89
C ARG A 223 -6.16 27.71 2.14
N MET A 224 -5.26 26.82 2.59
CA MET A 224 -5.44 26.01 3.80
C MET A 224 -5.54 26.88 5.06
N LEU A 225 -4.80 27.98 5.10
CA LEU A 225 -4.84 28.96 6.20
C LEU A 225 -6.07 29.90 6.14
N GLY A 226 -6.91 29.80 5.11
CA GLY A 226 -8.08 30.68 4.92
C GLY A 226 -7.75 32.10 4.49
N ASN A 227 -6.54 32.37 3.97
CA ASN A 227 -6.09 33.70 3.54
C ASN A 227 -6.60 34.02 2.13
N TRP A 228 -7.91 34.09 1.96
CA TRP A 228 -8.62 34.17 0.67
C TRP A 228 -8.17 35.31 -0.24
N ASP A 229 -7.97 36.50 0.32
CA ASP A 229 -7.56 37.69 -0.47
C ASP A 229 -6.16 37.51 -1.02
N ILE A 230 -5.26 36.89 -0.25
CA ILE A 230 -3.90 36.58 -0.70
C ILE A 230 -3.95 35.56 -1.83
N VAL A 231 -4.73 34.48 -1.67
CA VAL A 231 -4.91 33.43 -2.69
C VAL A 231 -5.39 34.04 -4.01
N MET A 232 -6.45 34.85 -3.95
CA MET A 232 -7.00 35.51 -5.15
C MET A 232 -6.01 36.46 -5.82
N SER A 233 -5.23 37.18 -5.04
CA SER A 233 -4.21 38.13 -5.55
C SER A 233 -3.05 37.36 -6.21
N GLU A 234 -2.53 36.31 -5.55
CA GLU A 234 -1.44 35.50 -6.08
C GLU A 234 -1.86 34.77 -7.37
N ILE A 235 -3.04 34.14 -7.40
CA ILE A 235 -3.54 33.45 -8.60
C ILE A 235 -3.68 34.43 -9.75
N LYS A 236 -4.31 35.60 -9.55
CA LYS A 236 -4.44 36.61 -10.60
C LYS A 236 -3.09 37.07 -11.14
N THR A 237 -2.12 37.29 -10.26
CA THR A 237 -0.77 37.71 -10.63
C THR A 237 -0.05 36.65 -11.48
N ILE A 238 -0.20 35.38 -11.12
CA ILE A 238 0.48 34.29 -11.83
C ILE A 238 -0.20 33.98 -13.17
N LEU A 239 -1.55 34.03 -13.24
CA LEU A 239 -2.30 33.77 -14.48
C LEU A 239 -2.04 34.81 -15.60
N ILE A 240 -1.62 36.00 -15.27
CA ILE A 240 -1.27 37.04 -16.25
C ILE A 240 0.15 36.83 -16.83
N ASP A 241 0.99 36.05 -16.13
CA ASP A 241 2.38 35.85 -16.48
C ASP A 241 2.58 34.57 -17.31
N ASP A 242 2.79 34.70 -18.61
CA ASP A 242 3.02 33.58 -19.54
C ASP A 242 4.20 32.67 -19.14
N ARG A 243 5.12 33.15 -18.30
CA ARG A 243 6.21 32.32 -17.80
C ARG A 243 5.71 31.14 -16.98
N PHE A 244 4.54 31.25 -16.36
CA PHE A 244 3.90 30.23 -15.50
C PHE A 244 2.77 29.47 -16.19
N LYS A 245 2.61 29.58 -17.51
CA LYS A 245 1.53 28.93 -18.26
C LYS A 245 1.37 27.44 -17.96
N ARG A 246 2.45 26.75 -17.60
CA ARG A 246 2.42 25.31 -17.26
C ARG A 246 1.60 24.99 -16.01
N ILE A 247 1.53 25.90 -15.06
CA ILE A 247 0.79 25.70 -13.81
C ILE A 247 -0.57 26.43 -13.80
N HIS A 248 -0.96 27.12 -14.87
CA HIS A 248 -2.24 27.83 -14.91
C HIS A 248 -3.41 26.88 -14.61
N GLY A 249 -3.46 25.70 -15.23
CA GLY A 249 -4.51 24.71 -14.96
C GLY A 249 -4.57 24.29 -13.49
N SER A 250 -3.43 24.04 -12.85
CA SER A 250 -3.39 23.72 -11.42
C SER A 250 -3.85 24.89 -10.55
N LEU A 251 -3.54 26.13 -10.91
CA LEU A 251 -4.02 27.31 -10.20
C LEU A 251 -5.54 27.50 -10.33
N GLU A 252 -6.09 27.17 -11.49
CA GLU A 252 -7.53 27.16 -11.71
C GLU A 252 -8.24 26.13 -10.82
N LEU A 253 -7.63 24.95 -10.60
CA LEU A 253 -8.15 23.97 -9.64
C LEU A 253 -8.07 24.48 -8.19
N GLU A 254 -7.01 25.17 -7.80
CA GLU A 254 -6.94 25.81 -6.48
C GLU A 254 -8.05 26.88 -6.30
N LEU A 255 -8.41 27.57 -7.38
CA LEU A 255 -9.54 28.51 -7.36
C LEU A 255 -10.89 27.77 -7.21
N VAL A 256 -11.05 26.63 -7.86
CA VAL A 256 -12.24 25.77 -7.68
C VAL A 256 -12.37 25.35 -6.21
N GLN A 257 -11.30 24.86 -5.62
CA GLN A 257 -11.30 24.44 -4.20
C GLN A 257 -11.60 25.64 -3.28
N LEU A 258 -11.09 26.82 -3.60
CA LEU A 258 -11.44 28.05 -2.89
C LEU A 258 -12.95 28.32 -2.92
N TYR A 259 -13.59 28.24 -4.10
CA TYR A 259 -15.03 28.44 -4.24
C TYR A 259 -15.82 27.38 -3.45
N GLN A 260 -15.42 26.12 -3.50
CA GLN A 260 -16.05 25.05 -2.71
C GLN A 260 -15.97 25.32 -1.20
N MET A 261 -14.80 25.71 -0.69
CA MET A 261 -14.63 26.05 0.73
C MET A 261 -15.48 27.26 1.16
N LYS A 262 -15.78 28.18 0.24
CA LYS A 262 -16.69 29.32 0.49
C LYS A 262 -18.17 28.95 0.33
N GLY A 263 -18.49 27.73 -0.12
CA GLY A 263 -19.86 27.34 -0.45
C GLY A 263 -20.39 27.92 -1.77
N GLU A 264 -19.50 28.46 -2.60
CA GLU A 264 -19.83 29.07 -3.90
C GLU A 264 -19.84 27.99 -5.01
N ASN A 265 -20.62 26.92 -4.83
CA ASN A 265 -20.58 25.69 -5.62
C ASN A 265 -20.88 25.94 -7.11
N THR A 266 -21.76 26.89 -7.42
CA THR A 266 -22.06 27.25 -8.83
C THR A 266 -20.82 27.82 -9.53
N LEU A 267 -20.04 28.65 -8.85
CA LEU A 267 -18.81 29.21 -9.41
C LEU A 267 -17.74 28.12 -9.56
N ALA A 268 -17.64 27.22 -8.57
CA ALA A 268 -16.76 26.07 -8.66
C ALA A 268 -17.08 25.20 -9.89
N LYS A 269 -18.35 24.84 -10.10
CA LYS A 269 -18.80 24.04 -11.25
C LYS A 269 -18.50 24.73 -12.59
N ASN A 270 -18.88 25.99 -12.74
CA ASN A 270 -18.60 26.75 -13.96
C ASN A 270 -17.10 26.82 -14.27
N ARG A 271 -16.26 26.90 -13.23
CA ARG A 271 -14.82 26.94 -13.40
C ARG A 271 -14.26 25.58 -13.84
N LEU A 272 -14.77 24.47 -13.29
CA LEU A 272 -14.42 23.13 -13.74
C LEU A 272 -14.76 22.91 -15.22
N GLU A 273 -15.93 23.35 -15.68
CA GLU A 273 -16.33 23.28 -17.08
C GLU A 273 -15.40 24.13 -17.99
N THR A 274 -14.94 25.28 -17.48
CA THR A 274 -13.93 26.11 -18.18
C THR A 274 -12.59 25.39 -18.27
N ILE A 275 -12.11 24.79 -17.18
CA ILE A 275 -10.86 24.02 -17.14
C ILE A 275 -10.86 22.89 -18.18
N ILE A 276 -11.95 22.15 -18.31
CA ILE A 276 -12.08 21.08 -19.30
C ILE A 276 -11.92 21.58 -20.72
N THR A 277 -12.43 22.78 -21.00
CA THR A 277 -12.37 23.40 -22.34
C THR A 277 -11.00 24.01 -22.64
N GLU A 278 -10.38 24.65 -21.65
CA GLU A 278 -9.11 25.38 -21.83
C GLU A 278 -7.86 24.50 -21.75
N TYR A 279 -7.93 23.39 -20.98
CA TYR A 279 -6.80 22.49 -20.75
C TYR A 279 -7.10 21.02 -21.14
N PRO A 280 -7.62 20.75 -22.35
CA PRO A 280 -8.01 19.41 -22.74
C PRO A 280 -6.81 18.45 -22.77
N ARG A 281 -7.05 17.18 -22.45
CA ARG A 281 -6.06 16.08 -22.44
C ARG A 281 -4.88 16.30 -21.48
N THR A 282 -5.16 16.92 -20.35
CA THR A 282 -4.18 17.16 -19.28
C THR A 282 -4.61 16.47 -17.98
N GLU A 283 -3.68 16.36 -17.03
CA GLU A 283 -3.99 15.94 -15.66
C GLU A 283 -5.07 16.84 -15.04
N THR A 284 -4.96 18.14 -15.26
CA THR A 284 -5.89 19.17 -14.74
C THR A 284 -7.33 18.93 -15.22
N SER A 285 -7.53 18.64 -16.51
CA SER A 285 -8.88 18.36 -17.02
C SER A 285 -9.42 17.01 -16.55
N ALA A 286 -8.54 16.01 -16.36
CA ALA A 286 -8.93 14.73 -15.76
C ALA A 286 -9.39 14.91 -14.30
N GLU A 287 -8.67 15.69 -13.50
CA GLU A 287 -9.07 16.06 -12.14
C GLU A 287 -10.39 16.86 -12.13
N ALA A 288 -10.57 17.78 -13.06
CA ALA A 288 -11.80 18.54 -13.19
C ALA A 288 -13.02 17.64 -13.47
N TYR A 289 -12.89 16.64 -14.35
CA TYR A 289 -13.92 15.64 -14.57
C TYR A 289 -14.20 14.79 -13.31
N TYR A 290 -13.16 14.41 -12.58
CA TYR A 290 -13.32 13.69 -11.32
C TYR A 290 -14.11 14.53 -10.29
N MET A 291 -13.75 15.80 -10.13
CA MET A 291 -14.46 16.73 -9.22
C MET A 291 -15.92 16.97 -9.63
N LEU A 292 -16.22 17.05 -10.92
CA LEU A 292 -17.61 17.14 -11.41
C LEU A 292 -18.40 15.88 -11.06
N GLY A 293 -17.79 14.68 -11.14
CA GLY A 293 -18.39 13.43 -10.70
C GLY A 293 -18.71 13.42 -9.20
N GLU A 294 -17.79 13.91 -8.36
CA GLU A 294 -18.04 14.06 -6.92
C GLU A 294 -19.18 15.06 -6.63
N ILE A 295 -19.25 16.19 -7.35
CA ILE A 295 -20.34 17.16 -7.24
C ILE A 295 -21.68 16.52 -7.64
N ALA A 296 -21.71 15.74 -8.74
CA ALA A 296 -22.93 15.08 -9.21
C ALA A 296 -23.49 14.12 -8.15
N ILE A 297 -22.64 13.38 -7.45
CA ILE A 297 -23.06 12.48 -6.36
C ILE A 297 -23.48 13.28 -5.11
N ASN A 298 -22.59 14.13 -4.61
CA ASN A 298 -22.74 14.71 -3.26
C ASN A 298 -23.79 15.83 -3.19
N GLU A 299 -23.94 16.60 -4.28
CA GLU A 299 -24.86 17.74 -4.29
C GLU A 299 -26.19 17.45 -5.00
N ASN A 300 -26.12 16.72 -6.11
CA ASN A 300 -27.29 16.54 -6.97
C ASN A 300 -27.89 15.14 -6.90
N TRP A 301 -27.20 14.16 -6.33
CA TRP A 301 -27.57 12.75 -6.35
C TRP A 301 -27.88 12.22 -7.77
N ASP A 302 -27.08 12.68 -8.74
CA ASP A 302 -27.21 12.32 -10.15
C ASP A 302 -26.12 11.30 -10.52
N LEU A 303 -26.44 10.03 -10.36
CA LEU A 303 -25.51 8.93 -10.64
C LEU A 303 -25.21 8.76 -12.13
N ASP A 304 -26.14 9.14 -13.01
CA ASP A 304 -25.93 9.04 -14.47
C ASP A 304 -24.94 10.10 -14.95
N ASP A 305 -25.06 11.34 -14.45
CA ASP A 305 -24.06 12.38 -14.73
C ASP A 305 -22.71 12.03 -14.07
N ALA A 306 -22.73 11.53 -12.85
CA ALA A 306 -21.50 11.11 -12.16
C ALA A 306 -20.76 10.01 -12.96
N GLU A 307 -21.44 8.96 -13.42
CA GLU A 307 -20.83 7.89 -14.23
C GLU A 307 -20.22 8.45 -15.51
N LYS A 308 -20.93 9.37 -16.15
CA LYS A 308 -20.45 10.05 -17.36
C LYS A 308 -19.16 10.83 -17.09
N GLN A 309 -19.13 11.65 -16.03
CA GLN A 309 -17.97 12.46 -15.65
C GLN A 309 -16.77 11.57 -15.29
N TYR A 310 -16.94 10.58 -14.42
CA TYR A 310 -15.85 9.65 -14.07
C TYR A 310 -15.32 8.86 -15.27
N SER A 311 -16.19 8.48 -16.21
CA SER A 311 -15.77 7.78 -17.43
C SER A 311 -14.89 8.67 -18.34
N GLN A 312 -15.03 9.99 -18.28
CA GLN A 312 -14.19 10.90 -19.04
C GLN A 312 -12.77 11.03 -18.47
N VAL A 313 -12.56 10.83 -17.16
CA VAL A 313 -11.24 10.93 -16.53
C VAL A 313 -10.19 10.09 -17.27
N THR A 314 -10.48 8.82 -17.51
CA THR A 314 -9.55 7.92 -18.21
C THR A 314 -9.36 8.27 -19.70
N ARG A 315 -10.39 8.80 -20.34
CA ARG A 315 -10.35 9.24 -21.76
C ARG A 315 -9.55 10.51 -21.91
N GLU A 316 -9.66 11.41 -20.93
CA GLU A 316 -8.99 12.70 -20.91
C GLU A 316 -7.49 12.53 -20.67
N PHE A 317 -7.10 11.80 -19.60
CA PHE A 317 -5.71 11.55 -19.32
C PHE A 317 -5.52 10.19 -18.62
N ARG A 318 -5.19 9.16 -19.41
CA ARG A 318 -5.10 7.77 -18.95
C ARG A 318 -4.13 7.53 -17.78
N LYS A 319 -3.10 8.37 -17.64
CA LYS A 319 -2.09 8.28 -16.59
C LYS A 319 -2.44 9.13 -15.36
N SER A 320 -3.61 9.71 -15.30
CA SER A 320 -4.08 10.50 -14.16
C SER A 320 -4.06 9.67 -12.88
N GLU A 321 -3.66 10.29 -11.78
CA GLU A 321 -3.77 9.71 -10.43
C GLU A 321 -5.22 9.41 -10.04
N TYR A 322 -6.20 10.12 -10.63
CA TYR A 322 -7.64 9.91 -10.42
C TYR A 322 -8.22 8.73 -11.22
N THR A 323 -7.51 8.21 -12.22
CA THR A 323 -8.01 7.13 -13.08
C THR A 323 -8.42 5.87 -12.31
N PRO A 324 -7.64 5.33 -11.35
CA PRO A 324 -8.03 4.15 -10.59
C PRO A 324 -9.32 4.38 -9.78
N THR A 325 -9.40 5.54 -9.10
CA THR A 325 -10.55 5.91 -8.27
C THR A 325 -11.79 6.17 -9.11
N ALA A 326 -11.67 6.89 -10.23
CA ALA A 326 -12.78 7.13 -11.15
C ALA A 326 -13.34 5.81 -11.72
N ASN A 327 -12.49 4.88 -12.13
CA ASN A 327 -12.92 3.57 -12.60
C ASN A 327 -13.62 2.75 -11.50
N LEU A 328 -13.17 2.86 -10.25
CA LEU A 328 -13.84 2.25 -9.11
C LEU A 328 -15.24 2.86 -8.90
N ARG A 329 -15.36 4.20 -8.95
CA ARG A 329 -16.64 4.92 -8.87
C ARG A 329 -17.63 4.45 -9.94
N VAL A 330 -17.18 4.32 -11.19
CA VAL A 330 -18.02 3.79 -12.29
C VAL A 330 -18.52 2.38 -11.97
N LYS A 331 -17.66 1.49 -11.45
CA LYS A 331 -18.07 0.13 -11.05
C LYS A 331 -19.08 0.15 -9.90
N GLN A 332 -18.89 1.02 -8.91
CA GLN A 332 -19.80 1.19 -7.78
C GLN A 332 -21.18 1.68 -8.24
N ILE A 333 -21.23 2.67 -9.13
CA ILE A 333 -22.49 3.18 -9.69
C ILE A 333 -23.21 2.09 -10.48
N LYS A 334 -22.50 1.31 -11.30
CA LYS A 334 -23.09 0.16 -12.01
C LYS A 334 -23.66 -0.88 -11.05
N SER A 335 -22.89 -1.27 -10.03
CA SER A 335 -23.36 -2.22 -9.01
C SER A 335 -24.59 -1.71 -8.27
N TYR A 336 -24.66 -0.40 -8.02
CA TYR A 336 -25.83 0.25 -7.43
C TYR A 336 -27.05 0.13 -8.35
N ASN A 337 -26.91 0.49 -9.62
CA ASN A 337 -27.99 0.44 -10.61
C ASN A 337 -28.45 -1.00 -10.87
N ASP A 338 -27.53 -1.96 -10.93
CA ASP A 338 -27.83 -3.39 -11.06
C ASP A 338 -28.63 -3.90 -9.85
N SER A 339 -28.20 -3.54 -8.62
CA SER A 339 -28.94 -3.91 -7.40
C SER A 339 -30.34 -3.29 -7.36
N LYS A 340 -30.47 -2.03 -7.74
CA LYS A 340 -31.76 -1.34 -7.82
C LYS A 340 -32.71 -1.99 -8.82
N SER A 341 -32.20 -2.35 -9.99
CA SER A 341 -32.99 -3.06 -11.03
C SER A 341 -33.42 -4.44 -10.56
N SER A 342 -32.47 -5.21 -9.95
CA SER A 342 -32.78 -6.54 -9.41
C SER A 342 -33.81 -6.49 -8.28
N ILE A 343 -33.78 -5.47 -7.41
CA ILE A 343 -34.81 -5.27 -6.37
C ILE A 343 -36.19 -5.09 -7.00
N ILE A 344 -36.29 -4.29 -8.07
CA ILE A 344 -37.57 -4.04 -8.75
C ILE A 344 -38.11 -5.34 -9.34
N GLU A 345 -37.28 -6.14 -10.01
CA GLU A 345 -37.65 -7.41 -10.61
C GLU A 345 -38.10 -8.43 -9.56
N LEU A 346 -37.28 -8.64 -8.52
CA LEU A 346 -37.59 -9.58 -7.43
C LEU A 346 -38.85 -9.20 -6.66
N ARG A 347 -39.07 -7.91 -6.39
CA ARG A 347 -40.34 -7.45 -5.79
C ARG A 347 -41.55 -7.77 -6.66
N LYS A 348 -41.43 -7.59 -7.97
CA LYS A 348 -42.51 -7.91 -8.90
C LYS A 348 -42.81 -9.41 -8.92
N GLU A 349 -41.77 -10.27 -8.87
CA GLU A 349 -41.95 -11.73 -8.78
C GLU A 349 -42.64 -12.14 -7.47
N VAL A 350 -42.23 -11.59 -6.33
CA VAL A 350 -42.84 -11.84 -5.03
C VAL A 350 -44.32 -11.44 -5.06
N LEU A 351 -44.67 -10.27 -5.59
CA LEU A 351 -46.03 -9.78 -5.68
C LEU A 351 -46.89 -10.64 -6.61
N THR A 352 -46.35 -11.10 -7.74
CA THR A 352 -47.10 -11.98 -8.66
C THR A 352 -47.38 -13.36 -8.06
N LYS A 353 -46.41 -13.91 -7.28
CA LYS A 353 -46.63 -15.18 -6.54
C LYS A 353 -47.74 -15.03 -5.47
N ILE A 354 -47.70 -13.99 -4.65
CA ILE A 354 -48.71 -13.71 -3.63
C ILE A 354 -50.11 -13.57 -4.26
N ASN A 355 -50.23 -12.88 -5.39
CA ASN A 355 -51.51 -12.71 -6.08
C ASN A 355 -52.04 -14.02 -6.70
N ASN A 356 -51.13 -14.89 -7.17
CA ASN A 356 -51.51 -16.20 -7.73
C ASN A 356 -51.92 -17.18 -6.63
N ASP A 357 -51.30 -17.16 -5.46
CA ASP A 357 -51.65 -18.01 -4.32
C ASP A 357 -53.01 -17.63 -3.71
N THR A 358 -53.39 -16.35 -3.76
CA THR A 358 -54.73 -15.91 -3.33
C THR A 358 -55.86 -16.28 -4.30
N THR A 359 -55.54 -16.63 -5.54
CA THR A 359 -56.53 -17.06 -6.56
C THR A 359 -56.72 -18.58 -6.66
N ASN A 360 -55.80 -19.40 -6.09
CA ASN A 360 -55.82 -20.87 -6.12
C ASN A 360 -56.08 -21.47 -4.74
N LEU A 361 -57.29 -21.33 -4.21
CA LEU A 361 -57.73 -21.90 -2.94
C LEU A 361 -58.11 -23.41 -3.02
N ASP A 362 -57.82 -24.08 -4.13
CA ASP A 362 -58.17 -25.50 -4.32
C ASP A 362 -57.03 -26.25 -5.04
N SER A 363 -55.97 -26.64 -4.32
CA SER A 363 -55.21 -27.84 -4.64
C SER A 363 -54.10 -28.10 -3.61
N THR A 364 -53.91 -29.35 -3.25
CA THR A 364 -52.95 -29.95 -2.31
C THR A 364 -51.56 -29.36 -2.40
N PHE A 365 -51.18 -28.60 -1.37
CA PHE A 365 -49.90 -28.00 -1.19
C PHE A 365 -48.80 -29.07 -1.01
N ASP A 366 -47.82 -29.11 -1.90
CA ASP A 366 -46.51 -29.70 -1.67
C ASP A 366 -45.59 -28.67 -1.00
N VAL A 367 -45.61 -28.68 0.34
CA VAL A 367 -45.08 -27.63 1.22
C VAL A 367 -43.54 -27.46 1.10
N ASN A 368 -42.81 -28.36 0.41
CA ASN A 368 -41.36 -28.36 0.42
C ASN A 368 -40.66 -27.64 -0.74
N SER A 369 -41.27 -27.64 -1.95
CA SER A 369 -40.63 -26.97 -3.10
C SER A 369 -40.87 -25.44 -3.12
N ASP A 370 -42.09 -25.02 -2.75
CA ASP A 370 -42.48 -23.60 -2.77
C ASP A 370 -41.81 -22.80 -1.63
N MET A 371 -41.53 -23.44 -0.48
CA MET A 371 -40.79 -22.82 0.62
C MET A 371 -39.32 -22.59 0.27
N ILE A 372 -38.69 -23.48 -0.53
CA ILE A 372 -37.28 -23.32 -0.94
C ILE A 372 -37.14 -22.20 -1.96
N ASP A 373 -38.02 -22.12 -2.96
CA ASP A 373 -37.99 -21.07 -3.98
C ASP A 373 -38.31 -19.68 -3.42
N SER A 374 -39.31 -19.58 -2.51
CA SER A 374 -39.61 -18.31 -1.84
C SER A 374 -38.44 -17.85 -0.92
N HIS A 375 -37.76 -18.77 -0.24
CA HIS A 375 -36.61 -18.47 0.61
C HIS A 375 -35.42 -17.94 -0.20
N ILE A 376 -35.14 -18.53 -1.36
CA ILE A 376 -34.07 -18.07 -2.26
C ILE A 376 -34.34 -16.65 -2.76
N ASN A 377 -35.61 -16.33 -3.12
CA ASN A 377 -35.99 -15.00 -3.58
C ASN A 377 -35.84 -13.94 -2.48
N TYR A 378 -36.20 -14.23 -1.23
CA TYR A 378 -36.03 -13.31 -0.11
C TYR A 378 -34.55 -13.09 0.26
N GLU A 379 -33.75 -14.13 0.21
CA GLU A 379 -32.29 -14.04 0.44
C GLU A 379 -31.61 -13.17 -0.63
N SER A 380 -31.95 -13.38 -1.90
CA SER A 380 -31.45 -12.55 -3.00
C SER A 380 -31.89 -11.08 -2.86
N LEU A 381 -33.15 -10.86 -2.49
CA LEU A 381 -33.67 -9.52 -2.26
C LEU A 381 -32.92 -8.80 -1.13
N ALA A 382 -32.69 -9.48 -0.01
CA ALA A 382 -31.93 -8.94 1.10
C ALA A 382 -30.48 -8.61 0.71
N LYS A 383 -29.84 -9.46 -0.08
CA LYS A 383 -28.48 -9.22 -0.59
C LYS A 383 -28.41 -7.94 -1.44
N HIS A 384 -29.36 -7.72 -2.33
CA HIS A 384 -29.39 -6.52 -3.16
C HIS A 384 -29.68 -5.25 -2.35
N TYR A 385 -30.62 -5.31 -1.37
CA TYR A 385 -30.85 -4.20 -0.45
C TYR A 385 -29.61 -3.88 0.39
N TYR A 386 -28.93 -4.91 0.89
CA TYR A 386 -27.69 -4.74 1.65
C TYR A 386 -26.61 -4.06 0.81
N ASN A 387 -26.36 -4.57 -0.41
CA ASN A 387 -25.36 -3.99 -1.33
C ASN A 387 -25.67 -2.52 -1.68
N LEU A 388 -26.95 -2.23 -1.93
CA LEU A 388 -27.40 -0.87 -2.22
C LEU A 388 -27.14 0.07 -1.04
N ALA A 389 -27.55 -0.34 0.17
CA ALA A 389 -27.37 0.43 1.38
C ALA A 389 -25.88 0.61 1.76
N GLU A 390 -25.06 -0.41 1.53
CA GLU A 390 -23.61 -0.36 1.76
C GLU A 390 -22.92 0.68 0.84
N LEU A 391 -23.29 0.69 -0.46
CA LEU A 391 -22.82 1.70 -1.42
C LEU A 391 -23.27 3.11 -1.04
N GLU A 392 -24.53 3.28 -0.64
CA GLU A 392 -25.06 4.57 -0.19
C GLU A 392 -24.32 5.09 1.03
N ALA A 393 -24.08 4.24 2.05
CA ALA A 393 -23.45 4.65 3.30
C ALA A 393 -21.96 4.98 3.16
N PHE A 394 -21.21 4.10 2.51
CA PHE A 394 -19.74 4.12 2.58
C PHE A 394 -19.08 4.69 1.33
N HIS A 395 -19.81 4.80 0.23
CA HIS A 395 -19.25 5.26 -1.05
C HIS A 395 -19.91 6.51 -1.60
N PHE A 396 -21.18 6.74 -1.29
CA PHE A 396 -21.93 7.87 -1.84
C PHE A 396 -22.38 8.89 -0.79
N ASN A 397 -21.99 8.71 0.47
CA ASN A 397 -22.30 9.62 1.59
C ASN A 397 -23.81 9.87 1.80
N GLN A 398 -24.65 8.87 1.47
CA GLN A 398 -26.12 8.92 1.59
C GLN A 398 -26.58 8.09 2.81
N SER A 399 -26.12 8.49 3.99
CA SER A 399 -26.34 7.70 5.21
C SER A 399 -27.81 7.53 5.60
N LYS A 400 -28.69 8.47 5.27
CA LYS A 400 -30.13 8.39 5.59
C LYS A 400 -30.83 7.35 4.74
N GLU A 401 -30.56 7.36 3.45
CA GLU A 401 -31.07 6.42 2.47
C GLU A 401 -30.55 5.00 2.78
N ALA A 402 -29.27 4.89 3.12
CA ALA A 402 -28.65 3.65 3.56
C ALA A 402 -29.35 3.04 4.77
N ILE A 403 -29.59 3.84 5.84
CA ILE A 403 -30.32 3.37 7.02
C ILE A 403 -31.73 2.90 6.61
N SER A 404 -32.42 3.65 5.76
CA SER A 404 -33.76 3.27 5.28
C SER A 404 -33.74 1.91 4.57
N ASN A 405 -32.76 1.66 3.70
CA ASN A 405 -32.63 0.40 2.98
C ASN A 405 -32.21 -0.76 3.91
N PHE A 406 -31.35 -0.54 4.89
CA PHE A 406 -31.04 -1.54 5.91
C PHE A 406 -32.28 -1.88 6.77
N LEU A 407 -33.09 -0.88 7.13
CA LEU A 407 -34.31 -1.09 7.90
C LEU A 407 -35.36 -1.89 7.12
N ILE A 408 -35.41 -1.82 5.78
CA ILE A 408 -36.27 -2.71 4.98
C ILE A 408 -35.88 -4.18 5.22
N ILE A 409 -34.58 -4.49 5.34
CA ILE A 409 -34.13 -5.85 5.64
C ILE A 409 -34.55 -6.23 7.06
N VAL A 410 -34.37 -5.33 8.02
CA VAL A 410 -34.70 -5.56 9.43
C VAL A 410 -36.20 -5.77 9.64
N ASP A 411 -37.04 -4.99 8.96
CA ASP A 411 -38.48 -5.02 9.17
C ASP A 411 -39.18 -6.11 8.37
N SER A 412 -38.67 -6.38 7.14
CA SER A 412 -39.43 -7.21 6.18
C SER A 412 -38.76 -8.55 5.83
N LEU A 413 -37.44 -8.72 6.14
CA LEU A 413 -36.65 -9.89 5.72
C LEU A 413 -35.88 -10.55 6.89
N PRO A 414 -36.56 -10.87 8.01
CA PRO A 414 -35.89 -11.24 9.27
C PRO A 414 -35.20 -12.62 9.26
N ARG A 415 -35.46 -13.46 8.26
CA ARG A 415 -34.88 -14.81 8.17
C ARG A 415 -33.71 -14.91 7.20
N THR A 416 -33.24 -13.80 6.68
CA THR A 416 -32.15 -13.75 5.71
C THR A 416 -30.79 -13.66 6.39
N SER A 417 -29.74 -14.09 5.70
CA SER A 417 -28.36 -14.01 6.18
C SER A 417 -27.89 -12.55 6.38
N GLN A 418 -28.52 -11.60 5.70
CA GLN A 418 -28.18 -10.18 5.80
C GLN A 418 -28.79 -9.48 7.02
N TYR A 419 -29.72 -10.12 7.75
CA TYR A 419 -30.47 -9.48 8.83
C TYR A 419 -29.59 -9.00 9.98
N SER A 420 -28.76 -9.88 10.55
CA SER A 420 -27.85 -9.53 11.66
C SER A 420 -26.80 -8.51 11.26
N LYS A 421 -26.28 -8.63 10.05
CA LYS A 421 -25.33 -7.69 9.46
C LYS A 421 -25.97 -6.30 9.26
N SER A 422 -27.23 -6.25 8.82
CA SER A 422 -27.99 -4.99 8.66
C SER A 422 -28.24 -4.30 9.98
N LEU A 423 -28.62 -5.04 11.03
CA LEU A 423 -28.76 -4.48 12.39
C LEU A 423 -27.45 -3.82 12.87
N PHE A 424 -26.34 -4.51 12.67
CA PHE A 424 -25.00 -4.01 13.05
C PHE A 424 -24.64 -2.75 12.27
N THR A 425 -24.72 -2.81 10.94
CA THR A 425 -24.29 -1.71 10.06
C THR A 425 -25.17 -0.49 10.24
N SER A 426 -26.50 -0.65 10.31
CA SER A 426 -27.42 0.46 10.55
C SER A 426 -27.24 1.08 11.95
N SER A 427 -26.98 0.29 12.99
CA SER A 427 -26.62 0.79 14.32
C SER A 427 -25.35 1.63 14.29
N TYR A 428 -24.34 1.17 13.56
CA TYR A 428 -23.07 1.90 13.42
C TYR A 428 -23.28 3.25 12.72
N ILE A 429 -23.99 3.26 11.59
CA ILE A 429 -24.24 4.48 10.80
C ILE A 429 -25.12 5.46 11.60
N ALA A 430 -26.19 4.98 12.27
CA ALA A 430 -27.02 5.82 13.11
C ALA A 430 -26.22 6.51 14.22
N ASN A 431 -25.29 5.78 14.87
CA ASN A 431 -24.39 6.35 15.86
C ASN A 431 -23.46 7.43 15.28
N GLN A 432 -22.92 7.23 14.07
CA GLN A 432 -22.10 8.21 13.37
C GLN A 432 -22.88 9.48 13.01
N GLN A 433 -24.17 9.34 12.71
CA GLN A 433 -25.07 10.47 12.41
C GLN A 433 -25.60 11.18 13.66
N GLY A 434 -25.24 10.70 14.86
CA GLY A 434 -25.70 11.26 16.14
C GLY A 434 -27.09 10.79 16.57
N ASP A 435 -27.75 9.91 15.85
CA ASP A 435 -29.01 9.27 16.27
C ASP A 435 -28.71 8.12 17.23
N THR A 436 -28.39 8.49 18.45
CA THR A 436 -28.07 7.55 19.53
C THR A 436 -29.25 6.67 19.92
N THR A 437 -30.49 7.15 19.75
CA THR A 437 -31.70 6.40 20.08
C THR A 437 -31.88 5.21 19.15
N LEU A 438 -31.85 5.44 17.85
CA LEU A 438 -31.92 4.39 16.85
C LEU A 438 -30.71 3.44 16.96
N ALA A 439 -29.51 3.97 17.15
CA ALA A 439 -28.30 3.19 17.31
C ALA A 439 -28.38 2.18 18.47
N VAL A 440 -28.89 2.62 19.63
CA VAL A 440 -29.08 1.75 20.80
C VAL A 440 -30.15 0.70 20.54
N LEU A 441 -31.29 1.07 19.96
CA LEU A 441 -32.38 0.15 19.66
C LEU A 441 -31.92 -0.99 18.73
N LEU A 442 -31.21 -0.66 17.66
CA LEU A 442 -30.72 -1.64 16.68
C LEU A 442 -29.61 -2.54 17.28
N ARG A 443 -28.73 -1.96 18.08
CA ARG A 443 -27.70 -2.68 18.82
C ARG A 443 -28.32 -3.69 19.78
N ASP A 444 -29.27 -3.26 20.59
CA ASP A 444 -29.92 -4.10 21.59
C ASP A 444 -30.75 -5.21 20.92
N SER A 445 -31.39 -4.91 19.78
CA SER A 445 -32.04 -5.92 18.93
C SER A 445 -31.05 -6.98 18.44
N LEU A 446 -29.88 -6.58 17.98
CA LEU A 446 -28.82 -7.51 17.55
C LEU A 446 -28.32 -8.38 18.71
N LEU A 447 -28.02 -7.78 19.86
CA LEU A 447 -27.54 -8.50 21.04
C LEU A 447 -28.56 -9.51 21.60
N ASN A 448 -29.86 -9.19 21.49
CA ASN A 448 -30.93 -10.05 21.97
C ASN A 448 -31.29 -11.18 20.98
N GLN A 449 -31.37 -10.87 19.69
CA GLN A 449 -31.82 -11.83 18.68
C GLN A 449 -30.66 -12.71 18.15
N PHE A 450 -29.45 -12.16 18.06
CA PHE A 450 -28.27 -12.85 17.55
C PHE A 450 -27.10 -12.77 18.53
N PRO A 451 -27.27 -13.24 19.78
CA PRO A 451 -26.27 -13.07 20.84
C PRO A 451 -24.92 -13.73 20.55
N ARG A 452 -24.89 -14.74 19.67
CA ARG A 452 -23.68 -15.46 19.29
C ARG A 452 -23.12 -15.07 17.92
N SER A 453 -23.69 -14.05 17.26
CA SER A 453 -23.15 -13.55 15.98
C SER A 453 -21.82 -12.80 16.23
N GLU A 454 -20.93 -12.85 15.25
CA GLU A 454 -19.66 -12.09 15.27
C GLU A 454 -19.88 -10.61 15.52
N TYR A 455 -20.96 -10.03 14.99
CA TYR A 455 -21.34 -8.64 15.20
C TYR A 455 -21.71 -8.34 16.67
N ALA A 456 -22.44 -9.23 17.31
CA ALA A 456 -22.78 -9.11 18.73
C ALA A 456 -21.54 -9.25 19.63
N GLU A 457 -20.63 -10.13 19.29
CA GLU A 457 -19.36 -10.31 20.01
C GLU A 457 -18.45 -9.07 19.83
N PHE A 458 -18.34 -8.55 18.61
CA PHE A 458 -17.63 -7.29 18.37
C PHE A 458 -18.20 -6.12 19.22
N LEU A 459 -19.52 -6.01 19.31
CA LEU A 459 -20.16 -4.98 20.14
C LEU A 459 -19.87 -5.19 21.62
N ARG A 460 -19.89 -6.44 22.14
CA ARG A 460 -19.51 -6.71 23.52
C ARG A 460 -18.09 -6.29 23.84
N MET A 461 -17.12 -6.61 22.96
CA MET A 461 -15.74 -6.15 23.10
C MET A 461 -15.65 -4.63 23.13
N ARG A 462 -16.31 -3.96 22.18
CA ARG A 462 -16.25 -2.50 22.04
C ARG A 462 -16.83 -1.75 23.24
N TYR A 463 -17.89 -2.31 23.84
CA TYR A 463 -18.59 -1.68 24.98
C TYR A 463 -18.23 -2.31 26.33
N ASN A 464 -17.15 -3.12 26.40
CA ASN A 464 -16.72 -3.84 27.62
C ASN A 464 -17.87 -4.62 28.30
N MET A 465 -18.77 -5.20 27.50
CA MET A 465 -19.84 -6.06 28.01
C MET A 465 -19.26 -7.47 28.28
N PRO A 466 -19.85 -8.22 29.24
CA PRO A 466 -19.40 -9.60 29.49
C PRO A 466 -19.61 -10.48 28.26
N ASP A 467 -18.62 -11.32 27.97
CA ASP A 467 -18.73 -12.35 26.93
C ASP A 467 -19.80 -13.37 27.34
N LEU A 468 -20.44 -13.96 26.33
CA LEU A 468 -21.31 -15.12 26.59
C LEU A 468 -20.46 -16.35 26.92
N ASP A 469 -20.82 -17.07 27.97
CA ASP A 469 -20.17 -18.33 28.29
C ASP A 469 -20.24 -19.30 27.11
N GLY A 470 -19.08 -19.84 26.72
CA GLY A 470 -18.95 -20.76 25.59
C GLY A 470 -19.10 -20.12 24.21
N SER A 471 -18.95 -18.80 24.09
CA SER A 471 -18.92 -18.16 22.76
C SER A 471 -17.73 -18.66 21.92
N SER A 472 -17.89 -18.73 20.62
CA SER A 472 -16.86 -19.21 19.69
C SER A 472 -15.57 -18.39 19.76
N ASN A 473 -15.67 -17.06 19.98
CA ASN A 473 -14.49 -16.20 20.15
C ASN A 473 -13.81 -16.43 21.50
N GLN A 474 -14.57 -16.67 22.55
CA GLN A 474 -14.01 -17.03 23.86
C GLN A 474 -13.27 -18.37 23.78
N LEU A 475 -13.89 -19.39 23.18
CA LEU A 475 -13.28 -20.69 22.96
C LEU A 475 -12.01 -20.59 22.08
N PHE A 476 -12.04 -19.72 21.06
CA PHE A 476 -10.86 -19.51 20.21
C PHE A 476 -9.68 -18.94 21.01
N ARG A 477 -9.92 -17.88 21.80
CA ARG A 477 -8.90 -17.30 22.70
C ARG A 477 -8.39 -18.33 23.74
N GLU A 478 -9.29 -19.09 24.32
CA GLU A 478 -8.93 -20.18 25.25
C GLU A 478 -8.04 -21.22 24.56
N GLY A 479 -8.41 -21.63 23.33
CA GLY A 479 -7.61 -22.54 22.52
C GLY A 479 -6.21 -22.01 22.21
N GLU A 480 -6.07 -20.72 21.93
CA GLU A 480 -4.76 -20.08 21.72
C GLU A 480 -3.90 -20.07 22.99
N ILE A 481 -4.50 -19.79 24.15
CA ILE A 481 -3.80 -19.81 25.44
C ILE A 481 -3.36 -21.23 25.78
N VAL A 482 -4.29 -22.20 25.72
CA VAL A 482 -4.04 -23.62 26.04
C VAL A 482 -3.01 -24.25 25.10
N TRP A 483 -2.88 -23.73 23.87
CA TRP A 483 -1.91 -24.22 22.89
C TRP A 483 -0.47 -24.24 23.43
N HIS A 484 -0.08 -23.27 24.23
CA HIS A 484 1.27 -23.17 24.78
C HIS A 484 1.58 -24.23 25.82
N ASP A 485 0.57 -24.65 26.57
CA ASP A 485 0.73 -25.61 27.68
C ASP A 485 0.35 -27.03 27.25
N ASN A 486 -0.75 -27.17 26.52
CA ASN A 486 -1.26 -28.46 26.05
C ASN A 486 -1.82 -28.39 24.63
N PRO A 487 -0.99 -28.60 23.58
CA PRO A 487 -1.42 -28.53 22.19
C PRO A 487 -2.57 -29.49 21.82
N ILE A 488 -2.66 -30.64 22.45
CA ILE A 488 -3.71 -31.65 22.15
C ILE A 488 -5.08 -31.17 22.61
N ASP A 489 -5.17 -30.63 23.82
CA ASP A 489 -6.42 -30.08 24.36
C ASP A 489 -6.87 -28.85 23.57
N ALA A 490 -5.92 -28.00 23.18
CA ALA A 490 -6.21 -26.87 22.32
C ALA A 490 -6.85 -27.28 20.99
N LEU A 491 -6.36 -28.32 20.33
CA LEU A 491 -7.00 -28.87 19.13
C LEU A 491 -8.44 -29.32 19.38
N GLY A 492 -8.72 -29.83 20.59
CA GLY A 492 -10.07 -30.21 21.04
C GLY A 492 -11.00 -28.98 21.06
N ILE A 493 -10.54 -27.89 21.64
CA ILE A 493 -11.29 -26.63 21.72
C ILE A 493 -11.62 -26.08 20.30
N PHE A 494 -10.64 -26.03 19.41
CA PHE A 494 -10.88 -25.58 18.03
C PHE A 494 -11.86 -26.47 17.25
N ARG A 495 -11.85 -27.80 17.49
CA ARG A 495 -12.84 -28.75 16.91
C ARG A 495 -14.24 -28.48 17.44
N THR A 496 -14.37 -28.16 18.72
CA THR A 496 -15.65 -27.79 19.34
C THR A 496 -16.28 -26.57 18.64
N ILE A 497 -15.46 -25.56 18.31
CA ILE A 497 -15.93 -24.39 17.55
C ILE A 497 -16.52 -24.81 16.20
N LEU A 498 -15.83 -25.70 15.44
CA LEU A 498 -16.31 -26.17 14.14
C LEU A 498 -17.62 -26.96 14.22
N GLN A 499 -17.91 -27.58 15.37
CA GLN A 499 -19.13 -28.35 15.60
C GLN A 499 -20.30 -27.49 16.06
N GLN A 500 -20.02 -26.46 16.90
CA GLN A 500 -21.05 -25.63 17.53
C GLN A 500 -21.46 -24.43 16.68
N ASP A 501 -20.53 -23.87 15.91
CA ASP A 501 -20.71 -22.59 15.24
C ASP A 501 -20.08 -22.57 13.83
N ARG A 502 -20.63 -23.42 12.97
CA ARG A 502 -20.11 -23.65 11.61
C ARG A 502 -20.18 -22.42 10.71
N GLU A 503 -21.15 -21.54 10.97
CA GLU A 503 -21.46 -20.41 10.08
C GLU A 503 -20.62 -19.17 10.41
N SER A 504 -19.96 -19.10 11.56
CA SER A 504 -19.17 -17.92 11.95
C SER A 504 -17.81 -17.83 11.22
N ASP A 505 -17.22 -16.64 11.20
CA ASP A 505 -15.85 -16.44 10.71
C ASP A 505 -14.81 -17.05 11.66
N VAL A 506 -15.18 -17.23 12.94
CA VAL A 506 -14.34 -17.90 13.92
C VAL A 506 -14.13 -19.38 13.54
N SER A 507 -15.13 -20.02 12.95
CA SER A 507 -14.99 -21.38 12.45
C SER A 507 -13.98 -21.48 11.31
N ALA A 508 -13.95 -20.50 10.38
CA ALA A 508 -12.95 -20.45 9.33
C ALA A 508 -11.53 -20.28 9.90
N ARG A 509 -11.35 -19.38 10.88
CA ARG A 509 -10.08 -19.22 11.59
C ARG A 509 -9.67 -20.49 12.33
N SER A 510 -10.61 -21.14 13.01
CA SER A 510 -10.37 -22.39 13.74
C SER A 510 -9.97 -23.53 12.79
N ALA A 511 -10.64 -23.67 11.65
CA ALA A 511 -10.30 -24.66 10.64
C ALA A 511 -8.91 -24.42 10.04
N MET A 512 -8.57 -23.18 9.74
CA MET A 512 -7.23 -22.81 9.29
C MET A 512 -6.17 -23.09 10.36
N TYR A 513 -6.45 -22.77 11.62
CA TYR A 513 -5.54 -23.03 12.73
C TYR A 513 -5.26 -24.56 12.85
N LEU A 514 -6.32 -25.36 12.86
CA LEU A 514 -6.19 -26.82 12.87
C LEU A 514 -5.40 -27.34 11.67
N ALA A 515 -5.72 -26.89 10.46
CA ALA A 515 -5.03 -27.31 9.24
C ALA A 515 -3.53 -27.02 9.31
N VAL A 516 -3.16 -25.79 9.68
CA VAL A 516 -1.76 -25.35 9.77
C VAL A 516 -1.00 -26.08 10.88
N LYS A 517 -1.64 -26.32 12.04
CA LYS A 517 -0.99 -27.04 13.14
C LYS A 517 -0.77 -28.51 12.79
N TYR A 518 -1.73 -29.17 12.15
CA TYR A 518 -1.54 -30.55 11.67
C TYR A 518 -0.49 -30.61 10.55
N ASP A 519 -0.43 -29.64 9.65
CA ASP A 519 0.53 -29.62 8.55
C ASP A 519 1.97 -29.34 9.04
N ARG A 520 2.15 -28.27 9.81
CA ARG A 520 3.49 -27.75 10.13
C ARG A 520 4.06 -28.22 11.48
N PHE A 521 3.20 -28.47 12.45
CA PHE A 521 3.66 -28.84 13.80
C PHE A 521 3.64 -30.36 14.01
N PHE A 522 2.52 -31.00 13.68
CA PHE A 522 2.41 -32.47 13.85
C PHE A 522 2.86 -33.26 12.61
N SER A 523 2.99 -32.62 11.45
CA SER A 523 3.34 -33.25 10.17
C SER A 523 2.38 -34.39 9.77
N ILE A 524 1.08 -34.24 10.06
CA ILE A 524 0.03 -35.25 9.78
C ILE A 524 -0.77 -34.75 8.57
N ALA A 525 -0.35 -35.17 7.36
CA ALA A 525 -0.89 -34.69 6.09
C ALA A 525 -2.40 -34.97 5.92
N ASP A 526 -2.91 -36.12 6.34
CA ASP A 526 -4.33 -36.45 6.21
C ASP A 526 -5.22 -35.54 7.05
N SER A 527 -4.83 -35.29 8.30
CA SER A 527 -5.56 -34.36 9.17
C SER A 527 -5.49 -32.92 8.68
N ALA A 528 -4.33 -32.49 8.21
CA ALA A 528 -4.16 -31.16 7.59
C ALA A 528 -5.06 -31.01 6.37
N PHE A 529 -5.04 -31.99 5.47
CA PHE A 529 -5.87 -32.02 4.28
C PHE A 529 -7.36 -31.96 4.61
N PHE A 530 -7.81 -32.70 5.63
CA PHE A 530 -9.21 -32.69 6.08
C PHE A 530 -9.68 -31.28 6.44
N TYR A 531 -8.91 -30.51 7.21
CA TYR A 531 -9.29 -29.16 7.61
C TYR A 531 -9.12 -28.11 6.50
N TYR A 532 -8.14 -28.25 5.61
CA TYR A 532 -8.07 -27.44 4.40
C TYR A 532 -9.24 -27.71 3.46
N GLN A 533 -9.65 -28.99 3.31
CA GLN A 533 -10.84 -29.36 2.54
C GLN A 533 -12.12 -28.81 3.17
N TRP A 534 -12.20 -28.81 4.50
CA TRP A 534 -13.31 -28.21 5.23
C TRP A 534 -13.47 -26.73 4.89
N LEU A 535 -12.37 -25.95 4.89
CA LEU A 535 -12.36 -24.54 4.49
C LEU A 535 -12.90 -24.35 3.08
N GLN A 536 -12.36 -25.09 2.11
CA GLN A 536 -12.76 -24.96 0.70
C GLN A 536 -14.23 -25.36 0.46
N LYS A 537 -14.75 -26.26 1.27
CA LYS A 537 -16.13 -26.75 1.14
C LYS A 537 -17.16 -25.84 1.82
N PHE A 538 -16.86 -25.33 3.01
CA PHE A 538 -17.86 -24.66 3.85
C PHE A 538 -17.64 -23.14 3.94
N LYS A 539 -16.44 -22.65 3.65
CA LYS A 539 -16.08 -21.23 3.69
C LYS A 539 -15.23 -20.82 2.49
N PRO A 540 -15.64 -21.12 1.24
CA PRO A 540 -14.80 -20.93 0.05
C PRO A 540 -14.45 -19.46 -0.22
N GLU A 541 -15.28 -18.52 0.22
CA GLU A 541 -15.06 -17.07 0.02
C GLU A 541 -14.30 -16.43 1.20
N SER A 542 -13.96 -17.20 2.25
CA SER A 542 -13.21 -16.66 3.39
C SER A 542 -11.75 -16.38 3.02
N GLU A 543 -11.16 -15.36 3.63
CA GLU A 543 -9.73 -15.05 3.49
C GLU A 543 -8.87 -16.28 3.81
N GLN A 544 -9.25 -17.07 4.81
CA GLN A 544 -8.57 -18.28 5.22
C GLN A 544 -8.56 -19.36 4.13
N ALA A 545 -9.67 -19.53 3.42
CA ALA A 545 -9.74 -20.45 2.29
C ALA A 545 -8.89 -20.00 1.10
N LEU A 546 -8.90 -18.70 0.80
CA LEU A 546 -8.12 -18.11 -0.29
C LEU A 546 -6.60 -18.24 -0.04
N ILE A 547 -6.14 -17.89 1.16
CA ILE A 547 -4.72 -17.98 1.55
C ILE A 547 -4.23 -19.43 1.52
N THR A 548 -5.06 -20.39 1.90
CA THR A 548 -4.67 -21.80 2.01
C THR A 548 -4.91 -22.63 0.74
N ALA A 549 -5.51 -22.07 -0.30
CA ALA A 549 -5.91 -22.78 -1.53
C ALA A 549 -4.72 -23.49 -2.23
N ASN A 550 -3.57 -22.84 -2.32
CA ASN A 550 -2.37 -23.44 -2.92
C ASN A 550 -1.91 -24.66 -2.14
N ARG A 551 -1.84 -24.55 -0.81
CA ARG A 551 -1.41 -25.67 0.06
C ARG A 551 -2.39 -26.82 0.04
N PHE A 552 -3.68 -26.54 0.00
CA PHE A 552 -4.72 -27.54 -0.19
C PHE A 552 -4.51 -28.34 -1.48
N ASN A 553 -4.25 -27.67 -2.61
CA ASN A 553 -4.02 -28.33 -3.90
C ASN A 553 -2.74 -29.17 -3.90
N GLU A 554 -1.66 -28.71 -3.28
CA GLU A 554 -0.42 -29.49 -3.12
C GLU A 554 -0.67 -30.79 -2.35
N LEU A 555 -1.32 -30.71 -1.19
CA LEU A 555 -1.64 -31.89 -0.37
C LEU A 555 -2.60 -32.84 -1.09
N LYS A 556 -3.60 -32.30 -1.79
CA LYS A 556 -4.53 -33.10 -2.59
C LYS A 556 -3.80 -33.95 -3.62
N ASN A 557 -2.86 -33.33 -4.37
CA ASN A 557 -2.06 -34.03 -5.36
C ASN A 557 -1.13 -35.09 -4.73
N THR A 558 -0.48 -34.74 -3.62
CA THR A 558 0.41 -35.67 -2.89
C THR A 558 -0.35 -36.90 -2.37
N ILE A 559 -1.51 -36.67 -1.74
CA ILE A 559 -2.33 -37.77 -1.21
C ILE A 559 -2.88 -38.67 -2.34
N SER A 560 -3.25 -38.09 -3.49
CA SER A 560 -3.71 -38.86 -4.65
C SER A 560 -2.60 -39.75 -5.21
N ILE A 561 -1.37 -39.24 -5.33
CA ILE A 561 -0.21 -40.04 -5.76
C ILE A 561 0.11 -41.15 -4.77
N LEU A 562 0.09 -40.89 -3.47
CA LEU A 562 0.33 -41.90 -2.45
C LEU A 562 -0.70 -43.03 -2.52
N LYS A 563 -1.98 -42.71 -2.67
CA LYS A 563 -3.05 -43.71 -2.82
C LYS A 563 -2.87 -44.55 -4.10
N GLU A 564 -2.43 -43.95 -5.19
CA GLU A 564 -2.13 -44.67 -6.43
C GLU A 564 -0.94 -45.62 -6.25
N VAL A 565 0.14 -45.17 -5.60
CA VAL A 565 1.31 -46.00 -5.29
C VAL A 565 0.93 -47.18 -4.36
N ASP A 566 0.10 -46.95 -3.33
CA ASP A 566 -0.34 -48.01 -2.44
C ASP A 566 -1.26 -49.01 -3.14
N SER A 567 -2.11 -48.58 -4.05
CA SER A 567 -2.94 -49.46 -4.87
C SER A 567 -2.10 -50.33 -5.82
N LEU A 568 -1.02 -49.75 -6.40
CA LEU A 568 -0.07 -50.48 -7.25
C LEU A 568 0.74 -51.51 -6.44
N LYS A 569 1.17 -51.16 -5.22
CA LYS A 569 1.84 -52.11 -4.32
C LYS A 569 0.92 -53.23 -3.90
N ALA A 570 -0.35 -52.96 -3.57
CA ALA A 570 -1.34 -53.96 -3.26
C ALA A 570 -1.59 -54.93 -4.44
N SER A 571 -1.63 -54.40 -5.66
CA SER A 571 -1.77 -55.20 -6.89
C SER A 571 -0.55 -56.10 -7.14
N GLN A 572 0.67 -55.62 -6.85
CA GLN A 572 1.90 -56.42 -6.99
C GLN A 572 1.99 -57.53 -5.95
N VAL A 573 1.47 -57.34 -4.73
CA VAL A 573 1.43 -58.38 -3.68
C VAL A 573 0.44 -59.50 -4.06
N ILE A 574 -0.66 -59.15 -4.75
CA ILE A 574 -1.63 -60.15 -5.24
C ILE A 574 -1.01 -60.98 -6.36
N ASP A 575 -0.26 -60.38 -7.28
CA ASP A 575 0.44 -61.07 -8.37
C ASP A 575 1.55 -62.04 -7.85
N THR A 576 2.31 -61.60 -6.83
CA THR A 576 3.33 -62.49 -6.22
C THR A 576 2.72 -63.63 -5.41
N SER A 577 1.56 -63.44 -4.78
CA SER A 577 0.85 -64.52 -4.09
C SER A 577 0.23 -65.52 -5.06
N SER A 578 -0.20 -65.10 -6.24
CA SER A 578 -0.67 -66.00 -7.31
C SER A 578 0.46 -66.80 -7.96
N LEU A 579 1.66 -66.24 -8.05
CA LEU A 579 2.87 -66.95 -8.53
C LEU A 579 3.38 -67.98 -7.52
N ILE A 580 3.27 -67.72 -6.21
CA ILE A 580 3.66 -68.66 -5.16
C ILE A 580 2.67 -69.85 -5.10
N ASN A 581 1.38 -69.65 -5.33
CA ASN A 581 0.39 -70.71 -5.38
C ASN A 581 0.51 -71.58 -6.63
N ASN A 582 0.97 -71.02 -7.76
CA ASN A 582 1.21 -71.79 -9.01
C ASN A 582 2.52 -72.60 -8.96
N THR A 583 3.50 -72.23 -8.14
CA THR A 583 4.71 -73.03 -7.92
C THR A 583 4.47 -74.17 -6.91
N ALA A 584 3.56 -74.01 -5.94
CA ALA A 584 3.21 -75.07 -4.99
C ALA A 584 2.35 -76.20 -5.59
N THR A 585 1.64 -75.91 -6.73
CA THR A 585 0.83 -76.95 -7.43
C THR A 585 1.62 -77.75 -8.46
N ASN A 586 2.82 -77.29 -8.88
CA ASN A 586 3.68 -78.09 -9.78
C ASN A 586 4.67 -79.04 -9.09
N ASP A 587 4.90 -78.91 -7.79
CA ASP A 587 5.77 -79.83 -7.05
C ASP A 587 5.06 -81.11 -6.50
N SER A 588 3.75 -81.24 -6.77
CA SER A 588 2.98 -82.43 -6.29
C SER A 588 2.72 -83.45 -7.42
N ILE A 589 3.30 -83.36 -8.60
CA ILE A 589 3.06 -84.25 -9.74
C ILE A 589 4.31 -85.11 -10.12
N THR A 590 5.40 -85.05 -9.40
CA THR A 590 6.60 -85.87 -9.70
C THR A 590 7.07 -86.71 -8.51
N LYS A 591 6.16 -87.48 -7.91
CA LYS A 591 6.51 -88.62 -7.00
C LYS A 591 5.45 -89.67 -7.04
N GLU A 592 5.25 -90.29 -8.20
CA GLU A 592 4.70 -91.66 -8.33
C GLU A 592 5.16 -92.22 -9.69
N VAL A 593 6.38 -92.77 -9.75
CA VAL A 593 6.83 -93.89 -10.55
C VAL A 593 8.23 -94.27 -10.03
N ASP A 594 8.27 -95.33 -9.23
CA ASP A 594 9.20 -96.49 -9.20
C ASP A 594 9.31 -97.07 -7.77
N ASN A 595 8.77 -98.35 -7.75
CA ASN A 595 8.83 -99.46 -6.77
C ASN A 595 7.88 -99.45 -5.63
#